data_4663b019d216017fcde070b3d92f3163
#
_entry.id   4663b019d216017fcde070b3d92f3163
#
_cell.length_a   1.000
_cell.length_b   1.000
_cell.length_c   1.000
_cell.angle_alpha   90.00
_cell.angle_beta   90.00
_cell.angle_gamma   90.00
#
_symmetry.space_group_name_H-M   'P 1'
#
loop_
_entity.id
_entity.type
_entity.pdbx_description
1 polymer ?
#
loop_
_entity_poly.entity_id
_entity_poly.type
_entity_poly.pdbx_seq_one_letter_code
_entity_poly.pdbx_strand_id
1 'polypeptide(L)'
;MDSGEAQFDPYAALGIPQDASQDLMELALDQIERRYKAQERGKRGGVTPVHVKNARRAYELLSNPNMLFAAMKHTREIDDRYYFNMKVTTSRTQLPVIDEPQILYLRVDFTPGEVTSNTAERGNSNLNLTLVLDRSNSMHGARMDRVKGAASQIIDNLTGDDVISVVAFSDRASVLVPATKVRDKPALKAQVAMMTAYGSTEIYHGLSEGIRQNREFLDSKYVNHIILLTDGNTYGDEEQCVQLASNASIEGIGISAMGLGTDWNDDFLDRLASSTGGSSQYIRNVNEVGNFINNHVRHLSSTFAERLRVVLQVADGVEIDSAFKIAPLPQPVEVNDNEILLGILEGRRATTAIIQLRLVPGLEEGLFNVCRVIGMGDVLLNEQPAYHTLHDVVADVTTMQFEEESNTAILDALSRLALYRMQEQANDAIRRGEVEEATRRLEKLATRLLAIGQQALATHVLHEAHIVKTTHMLSAEGKKTIKYNTRMLVNPQEGE
;
A
#
# COMPACT_ATOMS: atom_id res chain seq x y z
N MET A 1 -49.98 -9.85 27.80
CA MET A 1 -49.24 -8.95 28.69
C MET A 1 -47.78 -9.19 28.41
N ASP A 2 -47.29 -8.48 27.45
CA ASP A 2 -45.94 -8.60 26.95
C ASP A 2 -45.12 -7.48 27.61
N SER A 3 -44.33 -7.85 28.63
CA SER A 3 -43.45 -6.92 29.32
C SER A 3 -42.24 -6.73 28.43
N GLY A 4 -42.25 -5.67 27.64
CA GLY A 4 -41.11 -5.22 26.86
C GLY A 4 -39.93 -4.89 27.79
N GLU A 5 -39.02 -5.86 27.96
CA GLU A 5 -37.66 -5.57 28.40
C GLU A 5 -37.02 -4.70 27.34
N ALA A 6 -36.76 -3.44 27.66
CA ALA A 6 -36.01 -2.55 26.78
C ALA A 6 -34.67 -3.24 26.46
N GLN A 7 -34.48 -3.55 25.20
CA GLN A 7 -33.29 -4.25 24.70
C GLN A 7 -32.06 -3.43 25.10
N PHE A 8 -31.14 -4.04 25.85
CA PHE A 8 -29.91 -3.38 26.31
C PHE A 8 -29.04 -3.03 25.12
N ASP A 9 -28.84 -1.72 24.87
CA ASP A 9 -27.94 -1.23 23.84
C ASP A 9 -26.56 -0.90 24.47
N PRO A 10 -25.53 -1.72 24.15
CA PRO A 10 -24.19 -1.52 24.74
C PRO A 10 -23.51 -0.23 24.25
N TYR A 11 -23.77 0.23 23.02
CA TYR A 11 -23.17 1.47 22.51
C TYR A 11 -23.78 2.70 23.20
N ALA A 12 -25.09 2.71 23.37
CA ALA A 12 -25.77 3.75 24.14
C ALA A 12 -25.34 3.78 25.61
N ALA A 13 -25.05 2.62 26.21
CA ALA A 13 -24.57 2.51 27.59
C ALA A 13 -23.17 3.08 27.81
N LEU A 14 -22.31 3.09 26.79
CA LEU A 14 -21.00 3.74 26.78
C LEU A 14 -21.05 5.17 26.24
N GLY A 15 -22.16 5.57 25.59
CA GLY A 15 -22.30 6.87 24.95
C GLY A 15 -21.41 7.04 23.71
N ILE A 16 -21.19 5.96 22.98
CA ILE A 16 -20.33 5.89 21.78
C ILE A 16 -21.14 5.50 20.54
N PRO A 17 -20.69 5.84 19.32
CA PRO A 17 -21.32 5.39 18.09
C PRO A 17 -21.16 3.87 17.89
N GLN A 18 -22.04 3.28 17.07
CA GLN A 18 -22.02 1.83 16.81
C GLN A 18 -20.79 1.34 16.04
N ASP A 19 -20.08 2.25 15.41
CA ASP A 19 -18.83 2.03 14.66
C ASP A 19 -17.56 2.41 15.45
N ALA A 20 -17.68 2.56 16.77
CA ALA A 20 -16.56 2.92 17.63
C ALA A 20 -15.47 1.85 17.65
N SER A 21 -14.21 2.27 17.62
CA SER A 21 -13.05 1.39 17.81
C SER A 21 -12.94 0.87 19.24
N GLN A 22 -12.11 -0.17 19.43
CA GLN A 22 -11.87 -0.72 20.76
C GLN A 22 -11.27 0.34 21.71
N ASP A 23 -10.36 1.17 21.23
CA ASP A 23 -9.73 2.22 22.04
C ASP A 23 -10.74 3.28 22.49
N LEU A 24 -11.70 3.64 21.61
CA LEU A 24 -12.78 4.55 21.98
C LEU A 24 -13.73 3.95 23.04
N MET A 25 -13.97 2.64 22.96
CA MET A 25 -14.76 1.90 23.97
C MET A 25 -14.07 1.92 25.33
N GLU A 26 -12.75 1.66 25.35
CA GLU A 26 -11.93 1.68 26.56
C GLU A 26 -11.88 3.07 27.20
N LEU A 27 -11.66 4.08 26.37
CA LEU A 27 -11.66 5.49 26.77
C LEU A 27 -13.00 5.91 27.38
N ALA A 28 -14.11 5.52 26.74
CA ALA A 28 -15.46 5.86 27.22
C ALA A 28 -15.73 5.24 28.61
N LEU A 29 -15.33 3.97 28.79
CA LEU A 29 -15.45 3.30 30.08
C LEU A 29 -14.61 4.01 31.15
N ASP A 30 -13.35 4.31 30.86
CA ASP A 30 -12.45 4.96 31.80
C ASP A 30 -12.96 6.36 32.21
N GLN A 31 -13.50 7.15 31.29
CA GLN A 31 -14.13 8.43 31.60
C GLN A 31 -15.35 8.28 32.56
N ILE A 32 -16.19 7.28 32.30
CA ILE A 32 -17.36 7.01 33.18
C ILE A 32 -16.87 6.62 34.58
N GLU A 33 -15.85 5.75 34.67
CA GLU A 33 -15.26 5.32 35.95
C GLU A 33 -14.55 6.44 36.69
N ARG A 34 -13.79 7.30 36.01
CA ARG A 34 -13.12 8.48 36.61
C ARG A 34 -14.14 9.45 37.21
N ARG A 35 -15.22 9.77 36.47
CA ARG A 35 -16.30 10.60 36.95
C ARG A 35 -16.95 9.99 38.21
N TYR A 36 -17.18 8.71 38.24
CA TYR A 36 -17.74 8.02 39.39
C TYR A 36 -16.77 8.07 40.58
N LYS A 37 -15.49 7.73 40.40
CA LYS A 37 -14.45 7.81 41.44
C LYS A 37 -14.29 9.24 41.99
N ALA A 38 -14.44 10.27 41.17
CA ALA A 38 -14.39 11.68 41.60
C ALA A 38 -15.60 12.08 42.47
N GLN A 39 -16.79 11.54 42.16
CA GLN A 39 -18.01 11.79 42.95
C GLN A 39 -18.04 11.05 44.30
N GLU A 40 -17.32 9.93 44.42
CA GLU A 40 -17.24 9.13 45.64
C GLU A 40 -16.12 9.58 46.62
N ARG A 41 -15.23 10.48 46.23
CA ARG A 41 -14.21 11.04 47.14
C ARG A 41 -14.87 11.74 48.32
N GLY A 42 -15.12 10.97 49.39
CA GLY A 42 -15.72 11.46 50.64
C GLY A 42 -16.92 10.65 51.15
N LYS A 43 -17.43 9.66 50.44
CA LYS A 43 -18.55 8.81 50.88
C LYS A 43 -18.04 7.38 51.16
N ARG A 44 -18.19 6.90 52.40
CA ARG A 44 -17.93 5.48 52.78
C ARG A 44 -19.13 4.62 52.34
N GLY A 45 -18.91 3.67 51.39
CA GLY A 45 -19.81 2.54 51.18
C GLY A 45 -21.00 2.83 50.24
N GLY A 46 -20.80 3.42 49.07
CA GLY A 46 -21.84 3.59 48.04
C GLY A 46 -22.03 2.35 47.12
N VAL A 47 -23.31 2.07 46.80
CA VAL A 47 -23.63 1.05 45.76
C VAL A 47 -23.26 1.61 44.41
N THR A 48 -22.49 0.84 43.60
CA THR A 48 -22.14 1.25 42.24
C THR A 48 -23.38 1.55 41.41
N PRO A 49 -23.52 2.77 40.87
CA PRO A 49 -24.70 3.18 40.12
C PRO A 49 -24.98 2.28 38.90
N VAL A 50 -26.25 2.17 38.52
CA VAL A 50 -26.69 1.30 37.43
C VAL A 50 -26.00 1.66 36.11
N HIS A 51 -25.82 2.95 35.82
CA HIS A 51 -25.14 3.40 34.59
C HIS A 51 -23.68 2.97 34.51
N VAL A 52 -22.92 2.91 35.63
CA VAL A 52 -21.53 2.42 35.67
C VAL A 52 -21.48 0.90 35.47
N LYS A 53 -22.43 0.16 36.09
CA LYS A 53 -22.57 -1.28 35.87
C LYS A 53 -22.90 -1.59 34.41
N ASN A 54 -23.81 -0.82 33.81
CA ASN A 54 -24.18 -0.97 32.43
C ASN A 54 -23.01 -0.65 31.48
N ALA A 55 -22.21 0.39 31.76
CA ALA A 55 -21.02 0.72 30.99
C ALA A 55 -19.96 -0.39 31.04
N ARG A 56 -19.71 -0.99 32.21
CA ARG A 56 -18.80 -2.15 32.35
C ARG A 56 -19.30 -3.36 31.57
N ARG A 57 -20.59 -3.68 31.72
CA ARG A 57 -21.23 -4.78 30.97
C ARG A 57 -21.15 -4.53 29.46
N ALA A 58 -21.36 -3.29 29.02
CA ALA A 58 -21.26 -2.90 27.63
C ALA A 58 -19.84 -3.10 27.10
N TYR A 59 -18.84 -2.64 27.85
CA TYR A 59 -17.43 -2.83 27.48
C TYR A 59 -17.04 -4.31 27.41
N GLU A 60 -17.43 -5.14 28.40
CA GLU A 60 -17.18 -6.59 28.39
C GLU A 60 -17.81 -7.26 27.14
N LEU A 61 -19.03 -6.84 26.77
CA LEU A 61 -19.70 -7.36 25.58
C LEU A 61 -19.01 -6.94 24.29
N LEU A 62 -18.60 -5.67 24.19
CA LEU A 62 -18.03 -5.08 22.97
C LEU A 62 -16.54 -5.41 22.81
N SER A 63 -15.80 -5.60 23.90
CA SER A 63 -14.35 -5.92 23.88
C SER A 63 -14.05 -7.41 23.68
N ASN A 64 -15.02 -8.28 23.89
CA ASN A 64 -14.84 -9.72 23.68
C ASN A 64 -15.41 -10.12 22.32
N PRO A 65 -14.57 -10.42 21.32
CA PRO A 65 -15.03 -10.79 19.97
C PRO A 65 -16.03 -11.95 19.97
N ASN A 66 -15.85 -12.93 20.90
CA ASN A 66 -16.74 -14.08 21.00
C ASN A 66 -18.09 -13.72 21.63
N MET A 67 -18.12 -12.78 22.57
CA MET A 67 -19.37 -12.30 23.19
C MET A 67 -20.08 -11.28 22.31
N LEU A 68 -19.36 -10.43 21.62
CA LEU A 68 -19.90 -9.56 20.57
C LEU A 68 -20.53 -10.39 19.46
N PHE A 69 -19.83 -11.44 19.00
CA PHE A 69 -20.33 -12.42 18.02
C PHE A 69 -21.57 -13.16 18.54
N ALA A 70 -21.62 -13.53 19.81
CA ALA A 70 -22.79 -14.17 20.41
C ALA A 70 -23.96 -13.22 20.61
N ALA A 71 -23.73 -11.95 20.95
CA ALA A 71 -24.74 -10.92 21.09
C ALA A 71 -25.30 -10.47 19.72
N MET A 72 -24.45 -10.38 18.71
CA MET A 72 -24.85 -10.10 17.32
C MET A 72 -25.56 -11.28 16.66
N LYS A 73 -25.30 -12.51 17.09
CA LYS A 73 -25.95 -13.72 16.60
C LYS A 73 -27.45 -13.75 16.82
N HIS A 74 -27.98 -12.99 17.78
CA HIS A 74 -29.40 -12.85 18.03
C HIS A 74 -30.08 -11.73 17.21
N THR A 75 -29.31 -10.91 16.47
CA THR A 75 -29.86 -9.76 15.74
C THR A 75 -29.50 -9.70 14.26
N ARG A 76 -28.59 -10.53 13.76
CA ARG A 76 -28.28 -10.65 12.32
C ARG A 76 -27.94 -12.11 11.98
N GLU A 77 -28.44 -12.58 10.83
CA GLU A 77 -27.89 -13.76 10.14
C GLU A 77 -26.37 -13.66 10.13
N ILE A 78 -25.67 -14.75 10.46
CA ILE A 78 -24.22 -14.83 10.44
C ILE A 78 -23.79 -14.38 9.06
N ASP A 79 -23.09 -13.28 9.00
CA ASP A 79 -22.48 -12.81 7.77
C ASP A 79 -21.28 -13.71 7.48
N ASP A 80 -21.46 -14.74 6.65
CA ASP A 80 -20.39 -15.65 6.21
C ASP A 80 -19.40 -14.96 5.26
N ARG A 81 -19.31 -13.62 5.32
CA ARG A 81 -18.41 -12.86 4.47
C ARG A 81 -16.95 -13.02 4.90
N TYR A 82 -16.10 -13.11 3.91
CA TYR A 82 -14.67 -12.96 4.11
C TYR A 82 -14.34 -11.52 4.49
N TYR A 83 -13.32 -11.32 5.33
CA TYR A 83 -12.91 -10.02 5.85
C TYR A 83 -11.40 -9.92 5.93
N PHE A 84 -10.88 -8.72 6.10
CA PHE A 84 -9.49 -8.49 6.47
C PHE A 84 -9.40 -7.80 7.82
N ASN A 85 -8.30 -8.02 8.51
CA ASN A 85 -7.98 -7.33 9.75
C ASN A 85 -7.08 -6.14 9.45
N MET A 86 -7.29 -5.04 10.16
CA MET A 86 -6.41 -3.89 10.18
C MET A 86 -5.87 -3.70 11.59
N LYS A 87 -4.53 -3.67 11.73
CA LYS A 87 -3.86 -3.34 12.98
C LYS A 87 -3.14 -2.02 12.80
N VAL A 88 -3.45 -1.06 13.65
CA VAL A 88 -2.75 0.23 13.69
C VAL A 88 -1.86 0.26 14.91
N THR A 89 -0.62 0.69 14.73
CA THR A 89 0.38 0.82 15.80
C THR A 89 1.01 2.20 15.69
N THR A 90 1.12 2.91 16.81
CA THR A 90 1.73 4.23 16.88
C THR A 90 3.19 4.15 17.28
N SER A 91 4.01 5.11 16.85
CA SER A 91 5.41 5.19 17.28
C SER A 91 5.53 5.54 18.76
N ARG A 92 4.55 6.27 19.31
CA ARG A 92 4.44 6.63 20.72
C ARG A 92 2.98 6.81 21.09
N THR A 93 2.64 6.53 22.35
CA THR A 93 1.29 6.68 22.91
C THR A 93 1.15 7.92 23.77
N GLN A 94 2.27 8.49 24.19
CA GLN A 94 2.34 9.73 24.97
C GLN A 94 3.03 10.83 24.17
N LEU A 95 2.55 12.06 24.31
CA LEU A 95 3.08 13.25 23.64
C LEU A 95 3.39 14.31 24.68
N PRO A 96 4.57 14.98 24.62
CA PRO A 96 4.87 16.09 25.51
C PRO A 96 4.09 17.35 25.11
N VAL A 97 3.71 18.17 26.09
CA VAL A 97 3.23 19.53 25.84
C VAL A 97 4.43 20.41 25.50
N ILE A 98 4.61 20.74 24.22
CA ILE A 98 5.69 21.59 23.72
C ILE A 98 5.18 22.55 22.65
N ASP A 99 5.88 23.69 22.50
CA ASP A 99 5.56 24.72 21.49
C ASP A 99 6.23 24.46 20.13
N GLU A 100 6.62 23.23 19.85
CA GLU A 100 7.21 22.81 18.58
C GLU A 100 6.32 21.77 17.88
N PRO A 101 6.33 21.71 16.54
CA PRO A 101 5.61 20.66 15.82
C PRO A 101 6.15 19.29 16.18
N GLN A 102 5.28 18.32 16.38
CA GLN A 102 5.63 16.95 16.70
C GLN A 102 5.36 16.00 15.53
N ILE A 103 6.13 14.94 15.44
CA ILE A 103 5.95 13.90 14.41
C ILE A 103 5.48 12.63 15.11
N LEU A 104 4.39 12.07 14.61
CA LEU A 104 3.88 10.77 15.00
C LEU A 104 3.86 9.84 13.79
N TYR A 105 4.35 8.62 13.93
CA TYR A 105 4.26 7.61 12.89
C TYR A 105 3.19 6.59 13.24
N LEU A 106 2.39 6.24 12.22
CA LEU A 106 1.45 5.13 12.27
C LEU A 106 1.99 4.02 11.37
N ARG A 107 2.01 2.81 11.90
CA ARG A 107 2.16 1.58 11.13
C ARG A 107 0.79 0.94 10.99
N VAL A 108 0.34 0.73 9.76
CA VAL A 108 -0.94 0.11 9.44
C VAL A 108 -0.67 -1.21 8.74
N ASP A 109 -1.05 -2.31 9.39
CA ASP A 109 -0.89 -3.67 8.87
C ASP A 109 -2.26 -4.23 8.49
N PHE A 110 -2.42 -4.68 7.24
CA PHE A 110 -3.59 -5.41 6.76
C PHE A 110 -3.26 -6.88 6.58
N THR A 111 -4.10 -7.75 7.12
CA THR A 111 -3.98 -9.20 6.96
C THR A 111 -5.32 -9.80 6.59
N PRO A 112 -5.37 -10.83 5.71
CA PRO A 112 -6.61 -11.57 5.45
C PRO A 112 -7.15 -12.16 6.75
N GLY A 113 -8.47 -12.10 6.96
CA GLY A 113 -9.12 -12.73 8.09
C GLY A 113 -9.05 -14.26 8.02
N GLU A 114 -9.04 -14.90 9.19
CA GLU A 114 -9.15 -16.36 9.28
C GLU A 114 -10.59 -16.78 8.98
N VAL A 115 -10.78 -17.60 7.95
CA VAL A 115 -12.07 -18.22 7.66
C VAL A 115 -12.11 -19.58 8.32
N THR A 116 -13.04 -19.76 9.27
CA THR A 116 -13.20 -20.97 10.08
C THR A 116 -13.84 -22.15 9.31
N SER A 117 -14.06 -22.08 8.03
CA SER A 117 -14.61 -23.16 7.23
C SER A 117 -13.51 -23.89 6.43
N ASN A 118 -13.66 -25.21 6.34
CA ASN A 118 -12.81 -26.21 5.70
C ASN A 118 -12.51 -26.01 4.18
N THR A 119 -12.53 -24.81 3.67
CA THR A 119 -12.11 -24.49 2.32
C THR A 119 -10.60 -24.21 2.29
N ALA A 120 -9.83 -25.27 2.51
CA ALA A 120 -8.36 -25.30 2.30
C ALA A 120 -7.94 -25.06 0.82
N GLU A 121 -8.88 -24.85 -0.05
CA GLU A 121 -8.70 -24.45 -1.44
C GLU A 121 -9.15 -22.99 -1.60
N ARG A 122 -8.40 -22.04 -1.03
CA ARG A 122 -8.43 -20.67 -1.55
C ARG A 122 -7.83 -20.74 -2.95
N GLY A 123 -8.70 -21.01 -3.92
CA GLY A 123 -8.34 -20.99 -5.33
C GLY A 123 -7.72 -19.64 -5.68
N ASN A 124 -6.80 -19.62 -6.61
CA ASN A 124 -6.29 -18.39 -7.19
C ASN A 124 -7.46 -17.54 -7.69
N SER A 125 -7.39 -16.23 -7.44
CA SER A 125 -8.36 -15.28 -8.02
C SER A 125 -8.19 -15.26 -9.53
N ASN A 126 -9.31 -15.23 -10.25
CA ASN A 126 -9.27 -15.12 -11.71
C ASN A 126 -8.73 -13.75 -12.13
N LEU A 127 -7.90 -13.73 -13.15
CA LEU A 127 -7.28 -12.52 -13.66
C LEU A 127 -7.98 -12.01 -14.92
N ASN A 128 -8.14 -10.70 -15.02
CA ASN A 128 -8.34 -9.95 -16.25
C ASN A 128 -7.07 -9.15 -16.51
N LEU A 129 -6.09 -9.78 -17.16
CA LEU A 129 -4.73 -9.29 -17.32
C LEU A 129 -4.51 -8.68 -18.69
N THR A 130 -4.04 -7.44 -18.73
CA THR A 130 -3.60 -6.77 -19.96
C THR A 130 -2.09 -6.55 -19.93
N LEU A 131 -1.40 -7.02 -20.93
CA LEU A 131 0.03 -6.74 -21.14
C LEU A 131 0.15 -5.58 -22.13
N VAL A 132 0.77 -4.47 -21.71
CA VAL A 132 1.07 -3.31 -22.55
C VAL A 132 2.59 -3.28 -22.76
N LEU A 133 3.02 -3.67 -23.96
CA LEU A 133 4.41 -4.00 -24.26
C LEU A 133 5.00 -2.98 -25.25
N ASP A 134 6.08 -2.35 -24.83
CA ASP A 134 6.88 -1.48 -25.68
C ASP A 134 7.51 -2.27 -26.83
N ARG A 135 7.37 -1.76 -28.05
CA ARG A 135 8.01 -2.29 -29.25
C ARG A 135 8.79 -1.24 -30.02
N SER A 136 9.20 -0.18 -29.37
CA SER A 136 10.03 0.87 -29.96
C SER A 136 11.37 0.34 -30.50
N ASN A 137 12.08 1.15 -31.25
CA ASN A 137 13.34 0.75 -31.88
C ASN A 137 14.40 0.25 -30.87
N SER A 138 14.43 0.77 -29.64
CA SER A 138 15.32 0.33 -28.55
C SER A 138 15.11 -1.13 -28.13
N MET A 139 13.91 -1.68 -28.40
CA MET A 139 13.54 -3.06 -28.07
C MET A 139 14.06 -4.11 -29.07
N HIS A 140 14.78 -3.73 -30.13
CA HIS A 140 15.31 -4.69 -31.11
C HIS A 140 16.19 -5.79 -30.49
N GLY A 141 16.15 -6.98 -31.10
CA GLY A 141 17.02 -8.11 -30.77
C GLY A 141 16.64 -8.82 -29.48
N ALA A 142 17.60 -9.10 -28.62
CA ALA A 142 17.41 -9.92 -27.41
C ALA A 142 16.32 -9.37 -26.46
N ARG A 143 16.11 -8.04 -26.38
CA ARG A 143 15.05 -7.45 -25.56
C ARG A 143 13.67 -7.91 -26.04
N MET A 144 13.40 -7.78 -27.32
CA MET A 144 12.15 -8.21 -27.96
C MET A 144 11.91 -9.70 -27.75
N ASP A 145 12.93 -10.53 -27.97
CA ASP A 145 12.81 -11.99 -27.82
C ASP A 145 12.49 -12.39 -26.38
N ARG A 146 13.09 -11.71 -25.37
CA ARG A 146 12.82 -11.96 -23.96
C ARG A 146 11.41 -11.53 -23.56
N VAL A 147 10.94 -10.39 -24.06
CA VAL A 147 9.59 -9.91 -23.77
C VAL A 147 8.53 -10.85 -24.38
N LYS A 148 8.72 -11.31 -25.63
CA LYS A 148 7.87 -12.32 -26.25
C LYS A 148 7.88 -13.64 -25.46
N GLY A 149 9.05 -14.08 -25.02
CA GLY A 149 9.21 -15.28 -24.19
C GLY A 149 8.47 -15.15 -22.87
N ALA A 150 8.59 -13.99 -22.18
CA ALA A 150 7.88 -13.70 -20.94
C ALA A 150 6.36 -13.70 -21.12
N ALA A 151 5.85 -13.02 -22.16
CA ALA A 151 4.42 -13.01 -22.46
C ALA A 151 3.89 -14.42 -22.77
N SER A 152 4.68 -15.24 -23.49
CA SER A 152 4.35 -16.65 -23.77
C SER A 152 4.28 -17.49 -22.49
N GLN A 153 5.20 -17.30 -21.56
CA GLN A 153 5.20 -17.99 -20.25
C GLN A 153 3.99 -17.59 -19.40
N ILE A 154 3.59 -16.30 -19.43
CA ILE A 154 2.37 -15.84 -18.74
C ILE A 154 1.16 -16.59 -19.31
N ILE A 155 1.00 -16.63 -20.63
CA ILE A 155 -0.09 -17.35 -21.29
C ILE A 155 -0.11 -18.84 -20.87
N ASP A 156 1.06 -19.47 -20.72
CA ASP A 156 1.15 -20.85 -20.25
C ASP A 156 0.68 -21.03 -18.80
N ASN A 157 0.93 -20.03 -17.93
CA ASN A 157 0.58 -20.08 -16.51
C ASN A 157 -0.88 -19.70 -16.21
N LEU A 158 -1.54 -18.95 -17.10
CA LEU A 158 -2.96 -18.58 -16.94
C LEU A 158 -3.87 -19.79 -17.14
N THR A 159 -5.05 -19.76 -16.54
CA THR A 159 -6.10 -20.78 -16.62
C THR A 159 -7.15 -20.45 -17.69
N GLY A 160 -8.04 -21.39 -18.01
CA GLY A 160 -9.14 -21.15 -18.95
C GLY A 160 -10.19 -20.14 -18.45
N ASP A 161 -10.20 -19.85 -17.14
CA ASP A 161 -11.08 -18.87 -16.51
C ASP A 161 -10.50 -17.47 -16.49
N ASP A 162 -9.18 -17.33 -16.70
CA ASP A 162 -8.52 -16.04 -16.82
C ASP A 162 -8.78 -15.40 -18.19
N VAL A 163 -8.70 -14.08 -18.21
CA VAL A 163 -8.76 -13.24 -19.41
C VAL A 163 -7.38 -12.64 -19.66
N ILE A 164 -6.96 -12.65 -20.91
CA ILE A 164 -5.74 -11.96 -21.34
C ILE A 164 -6.00 -11.05 -22.53
N SER A 165 -5.32 -9.92 -22.55
CA SER A 165 -5.11 -9.12 -23.75
C SER A 165 -3.65 -8.69 -23.85
N VAL A 166 -3.17 -8.48 -25.08
CA VAL A 166 -1.79 -8.02 -25.33
C VAL A 166 -1.85 -6.86 -26.31
N VAL A 167 -1.38 -5.72 -25.87
CA VAL A 167 -1.24 -4.48 -26.64
C VAL A 167 0.25 -4.21 -26.83
N ALA A 168 0.69 -4.03 -28.07
CA ALA A 168 2.03 -3.55 -28.35
C ALA A 168 1.96 -2.09 -28.78
N PHE A 169 2.89 -1.26 -28.31
CA PHE A 169 2.91 0.17 -28.63
C PHE A 169 4.30 0.66 -29.06
N SER A 170 4.29 1.67 -29.88
CA SER A 170 5.41 2.53 -30.28
C SER A 170 4.88 3.95 -30.47
N ASP A 171 4.90 4.51 -31.69
CA ASP A 171 4.18 5.75 -32.05
C ASP A 171 2.66 5.58 -32.01
N ARG A 172 2.19 4.35 -32.09
CA ARG A 172 0.79 3.94 -32.04
C ARG A 172 0.65 2.63 -31.29
N ALA A 173 -0.53 2.41 -30.73
CA ALA A 173 -0.88 1.12 -30.17
C ALA A 173 -1.46 0.17 -31.23
N SER A 174 -1.21 -1.12 -31.08
CA SER A 174 -1.88 -2.18 -31.81
C SER A 174 -2.20 -3.35 -30.90
N VAL A 175 -3.41 -3.84 -30.99
CA VAL A 175 -3.87 -5.02 -30.25
C VAL A 175 -3.34 -6.28 -30.95
N LEU A 176 -2.43 -6.98 -30.30
CA LEU A 176 -1.92 -8.26 -30.79
C LEU A 176 -2.88 -9.40 -30.41
N VAL A 177 -3.34 -9.40 -29.16
CA VAL A 177 -4.32 -10.33 -28.62
C VAL A 177 -5.47 -9.49 -28.05
N PRO A 178 -6.67 -9.48 -28.69
CA PRO A 178 -7.86 -8.87 -28.10
C PRO A 178 -8.21 -9.53 -26.77
N ALA A 179 -8.88 -8.80 -25.89
CA ALA A 179 -9.33 -9.35 -24.60
C ALA A 179 -10.16 -10.63 -24.82
N THR A 180 -9.68 -11.74 -24.27
CA THR A 180 -10.28 -13.06 -24.48
C THR A 180 -9.95 -14.02 -23.36
N LYS A 181 -10.80 -15.04 -23.15
CA LYS A 181 -10.52 -16.16 -22.26
C LYS A 181 -9.36 -17.00 -22.78
N VAL A 182 -8.50 -17.48 -21.86
CA VAL A 182 -7.28 -18.23 -22.18
C VAL A 182 -7.63 -19.71 -22.53
N ARG A 183 -8.22 -19.93 -23.69
CA ARG A 183 -8.62 -21.27 -24.15
C ARG A 183 -7.66 -21.88 -25.15
N ASP A 184 -7.20 -21.11 -26.12
CA ASP A 184 -6.27 -21.55 -27.18
C ASP A 184 -4.90 -20.89 -26.98
N LYS A 185 -4.11 -21.43 -26.05
CA LYS A 185 -2.76 -20.91 -25.74
C LYS A 185 -1.81 -20.90 -26.95
N PRO A 186 -1.77 -21.96 -27.82
CA PRO A 186 -0.94 -21.91 -29.00
C PRO A 186 -1.25 -20.75 -29.95
N ALA A 187 -2.52 -20.48 -30.23
CA ALA A 187 -2.94 -19.37 -31.08
C ALA A 187 -2.56 -18.00 -30.47
N LEU A 188 -2.79 -17.82 -29.15
CA LEU A 188 -2.43 -16.60 -28.44
C LEU A 188 -0.92 -16.34 -28.48
N LYS A 189 -0.11 -17.39 -28.26
CA LYS A 189 1.37 -17.27 -28.33
C LYS A 189 1.85 -16.97 -29.75
N ALA A 190 1.22 -17.53 -30.77
CA ALA A 190 1.55 -17.23 -32.16
C ALA A 190 1.31 -15.75 -32.49
N GLN A 191 0.23 -15.14 -32.00
CA GLN A 191 -0.03 -13.70 -32.17
C GLN A 191 1.05 -12.85 -31.50
N VAL A 192 1.45 -13.17 -30.27
CA VAL A 192 2.53 -12.47 -29.55
C VAL A 192 3.88 -12.61 -30.31
N ALA A 193 4.16 -13.77 -30.88
CA ALA A 193 5.40 -14.02 -31.62
C ALA A 193 5.55 -13.11 -32.86
N MET A 194 4.45 -12.62 -33.43
CA MET A 194 4.47 -11.72 -34.59
C MET A 194 4.90 -10.27 -34.23
N MET A 195 5.03 -9.91 -32.96
CA MET A 195 5.46 -8.58 -32.54
C MET A 195 6.85 -8.27 -33.11
N THR A 196 7.03 -7.09 -33.71
CA THR A 196 8.30 -6.60 -34.24
C THR A 196 8.59 -5.22 -33.70
N ALA A 197 9.88 -4.90 -33.46
CA ALA A 197 10.30 -3.60 -32.97
C ALA A 197 10.34 -2.57 -34.11
N TYR A 198 9.75 -1.41 -33.89
CA TYR A 198 9.82 -0.22 -34.76
C TYR A 198 9.24 1.02 -34.06
N GLY A 199 9.59 2.21 -34.55
CA GLY A 199 9.00 3.47 -34.11
C GLY A 199 9.64 4.06 -32.85
N SER A 200 9.03 5.11 -32.32
CA SER A 200 9.39 5.79 -31.07
C SER A 200 8.62 5.20 -29.87
N THR A 201 8.58 5.91 -28.74
CA THR A 201 7.90 5.45 -27.52
C THR A 201 6.85 6.49 -27.11
N GLU A 202 5.56 6.17 -27.28
CA GLU A 202 4.42 6.97 -26.80
C GLU A 202 3.54 6.11 -25.88
N ILE A 203 3.78 6.23 -24.58
CA ILE A 203 3.15 5.36 -23.56
C ILE A 203 1.64 5.61 -23.50
N TYR A 204 1.18 6.82 -23.70
CA TYR A 204 -0.24 7.18 -23.66
C TYR A 204 -1.10 6.32 -24.60
N HIS A 205 -0.66 6.11 -25.83
CA HIS A 205 -1.40 5.28 -26.78
C HIS A 205 -1.48 3.80 -26.32
N GLY A 206 -0.36 3.26 -25.84
CA GLY A 206 -0.31 1.91 -25.30
C GLY A 206 -1.22 1.73 -24.09
N LEU A 207 -1.14 2.66 -23.14
CA LEU A 207 -1.92 2.63 -21.92
C LEU A 207 -3.41 2.82 -22.18
N SER A 208 -3.80 3.78 -23.04
CA SER A 208 -5.19 4.04 -23.42
C SER A 208 -5.84 2.80 -24.05
N GLU A 209 -5.14 2.17 -24.99
CA GLU A 209 -5.62 0.95 -25.61
C GLU A 209 -5.65 -0.24 -24.63
N GLY A 210 -4.64 -0.34 -23.76
CA GLY A 210 -4.59 -1.36 -22.70
C GLY A 210 -5.79 -1.27 -21.74
N ILE A 211 -6.12 -0.07 -21.30
CA ILE A 211 -7.31 0.18 -20.45
C ILE A 211 -8.59 -0.19 -21.22
N ARG A 212 -8.69 0.19 -22.49
CA ARG A 212 -9.84 -0.17 -23.32
C ARG A 212 -10.03 -1.70 -23.41
N GLN A 213 -8.94 -2.44 -23.62
CA GLN A 213 -8.98 -3.90 -23.66
C GLN A 213 -9.37 -4.50 -22.31
N ASN A 214 -8.83 -3.99 -21.21
CA ASN A 214 -9.16 -4.47 -19.86
C ASN A 214 -10.63 -4.27 -19.52
N ARG A 215 -11.23 -3.16 -19.94
CA ARG A 215 -12.66 -2.83 -19.75
C ARG A 215 -13.63 -3.82 -20.42
N GLU A 216 -13.22 -4.56 -21.47
CA GLU A 216 -14.10 -5.52 -22.15
C GLU A 216 -14.54 -6.67 -21.23
N PHE A 217 -13.75 -6.99 -20.19
CA PHE A 217 -14.05 -8.01 -19.19
C PHE A 217 -14.01 -7.45 -17.77
N LEU A 218 -14.22 -6.14 -17.59
CA LEU A 218 -14.20 -5.52 -16.28
C LEU A 218 -15.35 -6.06 -15.40
N ASP A 219 -14.99 -6.76 -14.33
CA ASP A 219 -15.93 -7.34 -13.37
C ASP A 219 -15.23 -7.45 -12.01
N SER A 220 -15.96 -7.25 -10.93
CA SER A 220 -15.44 -7.37 -9.54
C SER A 220 -15.04 -8.80 -9.15
N LYS A 221 -15.34 -9.80 -9.97
CA LYS A 221 -14.91 -11.19 -9.79
C LYS A 221 -13.50 -11.46 -10.31
N TYR A 222 -12.91 -10.51 -11.04
CA TYR A 222 -11.56 -10.58 -11.57
C TYR A 222 -10.66 -9.60 -10.85
N VAL A 223 -9.38 -9.96 -10.73
CA VAL A 223 -8.31 -9.00 -10.52
C VAL A 223 -8.06 -8.30 -11.86
N ASN A 224 -8.50 -7.05 -11.98
CA ASN A 224 -8.37 -6.26 -13.20
C ASN A 224 -7.02 -5.53 -13.18
N HIS A 225 -6.06 -5.99 -13.99
CA HIS A 225 -4.70 -5.46 -13.90
C HIS A 225 -4.02 -5.29 -15.23
N ILE A 226 -3.23 -4.22 -15.34
CA ILE A 226 -2.39 -3.92 -16.50
C ILE A 226 -0.92 -4.00 -16.07
N ILE A 227 -0.10 -4.69 -16.85
CA ILE A 227 1.35 -4.67 -16.72
C ILE A 227 1.92 -3.90 -17.90
N LEU A 228 2.48 -2.73 -17.64
CA LEU A 228 3.21 -1.91 -18.60
C LEU A 228 4.68 -2.27 -18.56
N LEU A 229 5.27 -2.63 -19.71
CA LEU A 229 6.70 -2.83 -19.87
C LEU A 229 7.24 -1.85 -20.91
N THR A 230 8.27 -1.07 -20.54
CA THR A 230 8.96 -0.13 -21.43
C THR A 230 10.46 -0.10 -21.16
N ASP A 231 11.27 0.22 -22.16
CA ASP A 231 12.71 0.49 -22.02
C ASP A 231 13.07 1.95 -22.34
N GLY A 232 12.08 2.79 -22.64
CA GLY A 232 12.28 4.18 -23.07
C GLY A 232 11.44 5.21 -22.31
N ASN A 233 11.76 6.45 -22.56
CA ASN A 233 10.97 7.61 -22.10
C ASN A 233 9.82 7.88 -23.05
N THR A 234 8.69 8.30 -22.51
CA THR A 234 7.62 8.91 -23.30
C THR A 234 7.91 10.38 -23.55
N TYR A 235 7.23 10.98 -24.52
CA TYR A 235 7.51 12.36 -24.96
C TYR A 235 6.32 13.29 -24.71
N GLY A 236 6.29 13.89 -23.49
CA GLY A 236 5.39 15.01 -23.18
C GLY A 236 3.94 14.61 -22.88
N ASP A 237 3.63 13.32 -22.75
CA ASP A 237 2.31 12.79 -22.40
C ASP A 237 2.23 12.21 -20.97
N GLU A 238 3.25 12.43 -20.15
CA GLU A 238 3.39 11.86 -18.79
C GLU A 238 2.18 12.21 -17.90
N GLU A 239 1.78 13.49 -17.84
CA GLU A 239 0.64 13.91 -17.01
C GLU A 239 -0.68 13.34 -17.54
N GLN A 240 -0.82 13.20 -18.86
CA GLN A 240 -2.01 12.57 -19.46
C GLN A 240 -2.06 11.08 -19.11
N CYS A 241 -0.92 10.39 -19.08
CA CYS A 241 -0.82 8.99 -18.65
C CYS A 241 -1.22 8.82 -17.19
N VAL A 242 -0.73 9.67 -16.28
CA VAL A 242 -1.09 9.64 -14.85
C VAL A 242 -2.57 9.90 -14.65
N GLN A 243 -3.13 10.91 -15.34
CA GLN A 243 -4.57 11.19 -15.27
C GLN A 243 -5.41 10.02 -15.78
N LEU A 244 -4.98 9.39 -16.87
CA LEU A 244 -5.64 8.22 -17.45
C LEU A 244 -5.59 7.03 -16.48
N ALA A 245 -4.46 6.80 -15.80
CA ALA A 245 -4.28 5.78 -14.79
C ALA A 245 -5.17 6.04 -13.57
N SER A 246 -5.21 7.28 -13.07
CA SER A 246 -6.09 7.66 -11.94
C SER A 246 -7.57 7.40 -12.26
N ASN A 247 -8.02 7.70 -13.47
CA ASN A 247 -9.38 7.39 -13.89
C ASN A 247 -9.65 5.87 -13.95
N ALA A 248 -8.69 5.09 -14.43
CA ALA A 248 -8.79 3.64 -14.48
C ALA A 248 -8.83 3.01 -13.07
N SER A 249 -8.11 3.60 -12.12
CA SER A 249 -8.11 3.19 -10.70
C SER A 249 -9.51 3.32 -10.07
N ILE A 250 -10.26 4.37 -10.39
CA ILE A 250 -11.66 4.54 -9.93
C ILE A 250 -12.54 3.38 -10.39
N GLU A 251 -12.28 2.85 -11.59
CA GLU A 251 -12.99 1.70 -12.16
C GLU A 251 -12.51 0.36 -11.58
N GLY A 252 -11.43 0.34 -10.79
CA GLY A 252 -10.86 -0.86 -10.21
C GLY A 252 -9.77 -1.52 -11.07
N ILE A 253 -9.18 -0.80 -12.03
CA ILE A 253 -8.08 -1.31 -12.85
C ILE A 253 -6.75 -0.88 -12.21
N GLY A 254 -5.96 -1.86 -11.73
CA GLY A 254 -4.60 -1.64 -11.24
C GLY A 254 -3.59 -1.60 -12.38
N ILE A 255 -2.54 -0.79 -12.24
CA ILE A 255 -1.46 -0.68 -13.25
C ILE A 255 -0.12 -0.83 -12.56
N SER A 256 0.66 -1.84 -12.95
CA SER A 256 2.06 -1.97 -12.56
C SER A 256 2.97 -1.67 -13.73
N ALA A 257 4.09 -0.99 -13.47
CA ALA A 257 5.03 -0.56 -14.49
C ALA A 257 6.40 -1.22 -14.30
N MET A 258 6.99 -1.71 -15.37
CA MET A 258 8.29 -2.35 -15.37
C MET A 258 9.21 -1.62 -16.37
N GLY A 259 10.26 -1.00 -15.85
CA GLY A 259 11.27 -0.34 -16.65
C GLY A 259 12.46 -1.25 -16.92
N LEU A 260 12.79 -1.45 -18.19
CA LEU A 260 13.88 -2.30 -18.64
C LEU A 260 15.11 -1.47 -19.04
N GLY A 261 16.27 -1.76 -18.43
CA GLY A 261 17.49 -0.97 -18.70
C GLY A 261 17.43 0.42 -18.06
N THR A 262 18.10 1.41 -18.65
CA THR A 262 18.39 2.69 -18.01
C THR A 262 17.65 3.90 -18.57
N ASP A 263 17.05 3.79 -19.76
CA ASP A 263 16.66 4.96 -20.57
C ASP A 263 15.18 5.40 -20.39
N TRP A 264 14.55 5.01 -19.28
CA TRP A 264 13.17 5.36 -18.94
C TRP A 264 13.10 6.27 -17.70
N ASN A 265 11.97 6.98 -17.53
CA ASN A 265 11.74 7.90 -16.42
C ASN A 265 11.20 7.16 -15.18
N ASP A 266 12.04 7.01 -14.16
CA ASP A 266 11.70 6.29 -12.93
C ASP A 266 10.69 7.03 -12.04
N ASP A 267 10.72 8.36 -12.04
CA ASP A 267 9.78 9.17 -11.26
C ASP A 267 8.38 9.13 -11.89
N PHE A 268 8.31 9.14 -13.22
CA PHE A 268 7.05 8.99 -13.95
C PHE A 268 6.42 7.60 -13.76
N LEU A 269 7.18 6.50 -13.91
CA LEU A 269 6.63 5.16 -13.73
C LEU A 269 6.22 4.89 -12.28
N ASP A 270 6.92 5.47 -11.29
CA ASP A 270 6.52 5.42 -9.88
C ASP A 270 5.16 6.09 -9.68
N ARG A 271 4.96 7.32 -10.19
CA ARG A 271 3.70 8.05 -10.10
C ARG A 271 2.56 7.30 -10.81
N LEU A 272 2.82 6.83 -12.03
CA LEU A 272 1.84 6.08 -12.82
C LEU A 272 1.34 4.84 -12.08
N ALA A 273 2.24 4.04 -11.52
CA ALA A 273 1.87 2.83 -10.81
C ALA A 273 1.21 3.15 -9.46
N SER A 274 1.75 4.09 -8.67
CA SER A 274 1.21 4.43 -7.35
C SER A 274 -0.19 5.03 -7.43
N SER A 275 -0.52 5.79 -8.49
CA SER A 275 -1.87 6.36 -8.69
C SER A 275 -2.98 5.30 -8.82
N THR A 276 -2.62 4.03 -9.04
CA THR A 276 -3.55 2.89 -9.14
C THR A 276 -3.36 1.85 -8.04
N GLY A 277 -2.47 2.11 -7.06
CA GLY A 277 -2.08 1.12 -6.05
C GLY A 277 -1.20 -0.02 -6.58
N GLY A 278 -0.78 0.04 -7.84
CA GLY A 278 0.18 -0.89 -8.43
C GLY A 278 1.62 -0.60 -7.97
N SER A 279 2.59 -1.23 -8.61
CA SER A 279 4.01 -1.09 -8.28
C SER A 279 4.87 -0.80 -9.49
N SER A 280 5.96 -0.04 -9.30
CA SER A 280 7.00 0.12 -10.31
C SER A 280 8.22 -0.71 -9.96
N GLN A 281 8.85 -1.31 -10.98
CA GLN A 281 10.02 -2.17 -10.80
C GLN A 281 11.10 -1.87 -11.85
N TYR A 282 12.36 -1.99 -11.45
CA TYR A 282 13.52 -1.85 -12.32
C TYR A 282 14.07 -3.22 -12.69
N ILE A 283 14.06 -3.55 -13.98
CA ILE A 283 14.66 -4.76 -14.52
C ILE A 283 16.00 -4.41 -15.18
N ARG A 284 17.07 -4.63 -14.43
CA ARG A 284 18.43 -4.33 -14.89
C ARG A 284 18.85 -5.26 -16.01
N ASN A 285 18.57 -6.55 -15.86
CA ASN A 285 19.00 -7.60 -16.79
C ASN A 285 17.80 -8.12 -17.59
N VAL A 286 17.84 -7.96 -18.89
CA VAL A 286 16.80 -8.43 -19.81
C VAL A 286 16.49 -9.92 -19.66
N ASN A 287 17.45 -10.73 -19.21
CA ASN A 287 17.23 -12.17 -18.97
C ASN A 287 16.29 -12.46 -17.79
N GLU A 288 16.07 -11.47 -16.92
CA GLU A 288 15.23 -11.60 -15.73
C GLU A 288 13.77 -11.16 -15.97
N VAL A 289 13.46 -10.57 -17.14
CA VAL A 289 12.11 -10.09 -17.49
C VAL A 289 11.05 -11.16 -17.22
N GLY A 290 11.28 -12.40 -17.68
CA GLY A 290 10.35 -13.50 -17.48
C GLY A 290 10.07 -13.79 -16.00
N ASN A 291 11.11 -13.81 -15.17
CA ASN A 291 10.97 -14.07 -13.74
C ASN A 291 10.22 -12.94 -13.04
N PHE A 292 10.54 -11.68 -13.35
CA PHE A 292 9.86 -10.52 -12.76
C PHE A 292 8.36 -10.53 -13.08
N ILE A 293 8.01 -10.67 -14.35
CA ILE A 293 6.59 -10.64 -14.75
C ILE A 293 5.84 -11.87 -14.20
N ASN A 294 6.42 -13.07 -14.26
CA ASN A 294 5.78 -14.27 -13.72
C ASN A 294 5.56 -14.19 -12.20
N ASN A 295 6.53 -13.68 -11.45
CA ASN A 295 6.36 -13.45 -10.02
C ASN A 295 5.23 -12.45 -9.77
N HIS A 296 5.18 -11.35 -10.53
CA HIS A 296 4.14 -10.36 -10.40
C HIS A 296 2.74 -10.94 -10.69
N VAL A 297 2.59 -11.74 -11.75
CA VAL A 297 1.33 -12.43 -12.07
C VAL A 297 0.92 -13.41 -10.96
N ARG A 298 1.87 -14.13 -10.34
CA ARG A 298 1.57 -14.99 -9.17
C ARG A 298 1.05 -14.19 -7.97
N HIS A 299 1.61 -13.01 -7.71
CA HIS A 299 1.11 -12.11 -6.65
C HIS A 299 -0.33 -11.67 -6.96
N LEU A 300 -0.60 -11.27 -8.20
CA LEU A 300 -1.96 -10.92 -8.64
C LEU A 300 -2.95 -12.09 -8.49
N SER A 301 -2.55 -13.31 -8.89
CA SER A 301 -3.41 -14.50 -8.74
C SER A 301 -3.71 -14.85 -7.28
N SER A 302 -2.85 -14.43 -6.34
CA SER A 302 -3.06 -14.65 -4.90
C SER A 302 -3.86 -13.53 -4.21
N THR A 303 -4.46 -12.61 -4.96
CA THR A 303 -5.20 -11.46 -4.41
C THR A 303 -6.41 -11.93 -3.61
N PHE A 304 -6.52 -11.45 -2.38
CA PHE A 304 -7.66 -11.63 -1.48
C PHE A 304 -8.63 -10.46 -1.55
N ALA A 305 -8.09 -9.23 -1.57
CA ALA A 305 -8.87 -8.01 -1.74
C ALA A 305 -8.17 -7.01 -2.67
N GLU A 306 -8.96 -6.26 -3.42
CA GLU A 306 -8.52 -5.17 -4.28
C GLU A 306 -8.86 -3.80 -3.71
N ARG A 307 -8.33 -2.76 -4.33
CA ARG A 307 -8.57 -1.35 -3.97
C ARG A 307 -8.37 -1.09 -2.48
N LEU A 308 -7.40 -1.80 -1.87
CA LEU A 308 -7.06 -1.60 -0.48
C LEU A 308 -6.56 -0.17 -0.28
N ARG A 309 -7.18 0.56 0.63
CA ARG A 309 -6.86 1.95 0.91
C ARG A 309 -7.06 2.28 2.37
N VAL A 310 -6.34 3.29 2.80
CA VAL A 310 -6.48 3.91 4.13
C VAL A 310 -7.02 5.32 3.95
N VAL A 311 -8.08 5.64 4.67
CA VAL A 311 -8.59 7.01 4.78
C VAL A 311 -8.37 7.47 6.20
N LEU A 312 -7.76 8.65 6.39
CA LEU A 312 -7.54 9.23 7.70
C LEU A 312 -8.49 10.44 7.93
N GLN A 313 -9.32 10.32 8.93
CA GLN A 313 -10.06 11.46 9.47
C GLN A 313 -9.21 12.08 10.58
N VAL A 314 -8.36 13.03 10.22
CA VAL A 314 -7.43 13.68 11.16
C VAL A 314 -8.14 14.75 12.00
N ALA A 315 -7.68 14.92 13.24
CA ALA A 315 -8.15 16.01 14.10
C ALA A 315 -7.63 17.39 13.63
N ASP A 316 -8.24 18.45 14.12
CA ASP A 316 -7.75 19.81 13.89
C ASP A 316 -6.30 19.93 14.37
N GLY A 317 -5.43 20.45 13.50
CA GLY A 317 -4.00 20.59 13.80
C GLY A 317 -3.16 19.33 13.55
N VAL A 318 -3.71 18.30 12.93
CA VAL A 318 -2.98 17.12 12.46
C VAL A 318 -2.95 17.12 10.93
N GLU A 319 -1.77 16.95 10.35
CA GLU A 319 -1.55 16.87 8.91
C GLU A 319 -0.85 15.57 8.55
N ILE A 320 -1.22 14.98 7.41
CA ILE A 320 -0.50 13.83 6.85
C ILE A 320 0.67 14.36 6.02
N ASP A 321 1.89 14.09 6.49
CA ASP A 321 3.11 14.58 5.84
C ASP A 321 3.56 13.67 4.71
N SER A 322 3.51 12.35 4.91
CA SER A 322 3.90 11.36 3.90
C SER A 322 3.39 9.95 4.23
N ALA A 323 3.28 9.11 3.21
CA ALA A 323 2.98 7.70 3.36
C ALA A 323 3.96 6.84 2.54
N PHE A 324 4.25 5.64 3.05
CA PHE A 324 5.14 4.69 2.40
C PHE A 324 4.62 3.27 2.62
N LYS A 325 4.37 2.53 1.55
CA LYS A 325 4.07 1.11 1.61
C LYS A 325 5.38 0.35 1.82
N ILE A 326 5.48 -0.47 2.87
CA ILE A 326 6.70 -1.23 3.18
C ILE A 326 6.60 -2.71 2.81
N ALA A 327 5.38 -3.23 2.71
CA ALA A 327 5.13 -4.62 2.29
C ALA A 327 3.85 -4.70 1.43
N PRO A 328 3.75 -5.65 0.48
CA PRO A 328 4.77 -6.61 0.07
C PRO A 328 5.91 -5.96 -0.72
N LEU A 329 5.65 -5.01 -1.61
CA LEU A 329 6.63 -4.29 -2.42
C LEU A 329 6.79 -2.86 -1.89
N PRO A 330 7.99 -2.49 -1.39
CA PRO A 330 8.23 -1.16 -0.84
C PRO A 330 8.15 -0.07 -1.91
N GLN A 331 7.36 0.97 -1.64
CA GLN A 331 7.26 2.15 -2.52
C GLN A 331 6.66 3.36 -1.79
N PRO A 332 7.00 4.60 -2.21
CA PRO A 332 6.27 5.78 -1.78
C PRO A 332 4.82 5.70 -2.28
N VAL A 333 3.89 6.23 -1.50
CA VAL A 333 2.47 6.28 -1.85
C VAL A 333 2.00 7.72 -1.74
N GLU A 334 1.27 8.18 -2.75
CA GLU A 334 0.69 9.52 -2.73
C GLU A 334 -0.46 9.59 -1.72
N VAL A 335 -0.57 10.75 -1.08
CA VAL A 335 -1.67 11.09 -0.18
C VAL A 335 -2.57 12.06 -0.89
N ASN A 336 -3.79 11.67 -1.22
CA ASN A 336 -4.77 12.48 -1.93
C ASN A 336 -6.02 12.62 -1.06
N ASP A 337 -6.38 13.83 -0.64
CA ASP A 337 -7.57 14.08 0.20
C ASP A 337 -7.65 13.18 1.45
N ASN A 338 -6.51 12.97 2.13
CA ASN A 338 -6.37 12.06 3.26
C ASN A 338 -6.60 10.57 2.94
N GLU A 339 -6.65 10.21 1.68
CA GLU A 339 -6.71 8.84 1.19
C GLU A 339 -5.33 8.36 0.68
N ILE A 340 -4.98 7.12 1.03
CA ILE A 340 -3.74 6.44 0.68
C ILE A 340 -4.10 5.12 0.02
N LEU A 341 -3.85 5.00 -1.28
CA LEU A 341 -4.16 3.78 -2.04
C LEU A 341 -3.00 2.78 -1.93
N LEU A 342 -3.27 1.60 -1.36
CA LEU A 342 -2.28 0.55 -1.14
C LEU A 342 -2.30 -0.56 -2.21
N GLY A 343 -3.39 -0.66 -2.98
CA GLY A 343 -3.56 -1.59 -4.10
C GLY A 343 -4.23 -2.89 -3.70
N ILE A 344 -3.49 -4.01 -3.74
CA ILE A 344 -4.03 -5.35 -3.43
C ILE A 344 -3.60 -5.83 -2.04
N LEU A 345 -4.44 -6.68 -1.44
CA LEU A 345 -4.09 -7.51 -0.29
C LEU A 345 -3.99 -8.96 -0.77
N GLU A 346 -2.82 -9.56 -0.62
CA GLU A 346 -2.58 -10.96 -0.96
C GLU A 346 -3.14 -11.90 0.12
N GLY A 347 -3.55 -13.09 -0.28
CA GLY A 347 -4.16 -14.07 0.64
C GLY A 347 -3.22 -14.64 1.72
N ARG A 348 -1.91 -14.46 1.56
CA ARG A 348 -0.90 -15.02 2.47
C ARG A 348 0.12 -14.02 3.00
N ARG A 349 0.09 -12.78 2.54
CA ARG A 349 1.04 -11.74 2.93
C ARG A 349 0.31 -10.53 3.46
N ALA A 350 0.88 -9.91 4.47
CA ALA A 350 0.37 -8.63 4.96
C ALA A 350 0.72 -7.50 3.98
N THR A 351 -0.20 -6.55 3.85
CA THR A 351 0.11 -5.24 3.26
C THR A 351 0.32 -4.25 4.40
N THR A 352 1.51 -3.65 4.43
CA THR A 352 1.91 -2.75 5.52
C THR A 352 2.30 -1.38 4.99
N ALA A 353 1.82 -0.34 5.64
CA ALA A 353 2.19 1.04 5.36
C ALA A 353 2.69 1.76 6.63
N ILE A 354 3.62 2.70 6.45
CA ILE A 354 4.01 3.70 7.44
C ILE A 354 3.47 5.05 6.98
N ILE A 355 2.76 5.72 7.88
CA ILE A 355 2.19 7.06 7.66
C ILE A 355 2.83 8.01 8.64
N GLN A 356 3.34 9.13 8.17
CA GLN A 356 3.91 10.19 8.97
C GLN A 356 2.88 11.28 9.17
N LEU A 357 2.55 11.57 10.42
CA LEU A 357 1.68 12.66 10.82
C LEU A 357 2.52 13.78 11.44
N ARG A 358 2.15 15.02 11.14
CA ARG A 358 2.67 16.23 11.76
C ARG A 358 1.58 16.85 12.60
N LEU A 359 1.86 17.05 13.89
CA LEU A 359 0.97 17.67 14.85
C LEU A 359 1.42 19.11 15.08
N VAL A 360 0.46 20.02 15.17
CA VAL A 360 0.74 21.44 15.49
C VAL A 360 1.30 21.60 16.90
N PRO A 361 2.03 22.71 17.17
CA PRO A 361 2.46 23.06 18.51
C PRO A 361 1.30 23.35 19.47
N GLY A 362 1.54 23.24 20.78
CA GLY A 362 0.62 23.70 21.80
C GLY A 362 -0.59 22.80 22.02
N LEU A 363 -0.42 21.47 21.93
CA LEU A 363 -1.46 20.52 22.32
C LEU A 363 -1.81 20.70 23.81
N GLU A 364 -3.10 20.68 24.13
CA GLU A 364 -3.57 20.75 25.50
C GLU A 364 -3.35 19.43 26.24
N GLU A 365 -3.05 19.52 27.57
CA GLU A 365 -2.84 18.32 28.39
C GLU A 365 -4.13 17.49 28.50
N GLY A 366 -3.99 16.17 28.30
CA GLY A 366 -5.08 15.22 28.37
C GLY A 366 -5.11 14.28 27.16
N LEU A 367 -6.21 13.56 27.01
CA LEU A 367 -6.38 12.63 25.91
C LEU A 367 -6.73 13.38 24.61
N PHE A 368 -5.89 13.19 23.61
CA PHE A 368 -6.03 13.82 22.31
C PHE A 368 -6.36 12.74 21.27
N ASN A 369 -7.51 12.85 20.62
CA ASN A 369 -7.88 11.99 19.49
C ASN A 369 -7.15 12.48 18.24
N VAL A 370 -6.07 11.79 17.85
CA VAL A 370 -5.18 12.19 16.75
C VAL A 370 -5.89 12.03 15.40
N CYS A 371 -6.43 10.85 15.15
CA CYS A 371 -7.15 10.56 13.92
C CYS A 371 -7.96 9.27 14.03
N ARG A 372 -8.97 9.12 13.16
CA ARG A 372 -9.59 7.84 12.85
C ARG A 372 -8.97 7.28 11.57
N VAL A 373 -8.50 6.05 11.63
CA VAL A 373 -7.97 5.30 10.49
C VAL A 373 -9.06 4.38 9.98
N ILE A 374 -9.44 4.52 8.72
CA ILE A 374 -10.44 3.67 8.06
C ILE A 374 -9.75 2.86 6.99
N GLY A 375 -9.71 1.54 7.16
CA GLY A 375 -9.24 0.60 6.14
C GLY A 375 -10.39 0.17 5.26
N MET A 376 -10.28 0.31 3.96
CA MET A 376 -11.31 -0.06 2.98
C MET A 376 -10.73 -0.93 1.87
N GLY A 377 -11.53 -1.84 1.33
CA GLY A 377 -11.13 -2.67 0.19
C GLY A 377 -12.28 -3.54 -0.30
N ASP A 378 -12.10 -4.16 -1.45
CA ASP A 378 -13.07 -5.06 -2.04
C ASP A 378 -12.58 -6.51 -1.91
N VAL A 379 -13.24 -7.28 -1.07
CA VAL A 379 -12.93 -8.70 -0.86
C VAL A 379 -13.57 -9.53 -1.98
N LEU A 380 -12.74 -10.12 -2.83
CA LEU A 380 -13.16 -10.77 -4.08
C LEU A 380 -14.10 -11.97 -3.89
N LEU A 381 -14.04 -12.63 -2.74
CA LEU A 381 -14.85 -13.82 -2.44
C LEU A 381 -16.25 -13.50 -1.92
N ASN A 382 -16.57 -12.22 -1.69
CA ASN A 382 -17.87 -11.79 -1.20
C ASN A 382 -18.82 -11.46 -2.36
N GLU A 383 -20.12 -11.75 -2.20
CA GLU A 383 -21.15 -11.28 -3.13
C GLU A 383 -21.26 -9.75 -3.18
N GLN A 384 -21.05 -9.11 -2.02
CA GLN A 384 -20.86 -7.67 -1.89
C GLN A 384 -19.41 -7.43 -1.47
N PRO A 385 -18.51 -7.11 -2.41
CA PRO A 385 -17.08 -7.11 -2.15
C PRO A 385 -16.63 -6.00 -1.19
N ALA A 386 -17.31 -4.86 -1.17
CA ALA A 386 -16.92 -3.72 -0.34
C ALA A 386 -16.91 -4.07 1.16
N TYR A 387 -15.74 -3.91 1.78
CA TYR A 387 -15.52 -4.13 3.21
C TYR A 387 -14.73 -2.97 3.79
N HIS A 388 -15.02 -2.61 5.04
CA HIS A 388 -14.26 -1.59 5.77
C HIS A 388 -14.09 -1.99 7.23
N THR A 389 -13.03 -1.46 7.83
CA THR A 389 -12.72 -1.55 9.25
C THR A 389 -12.14 -0.21 9.72
N LEU A 390 -12.24 0.09 11.01
CA LEU A 390 -11.79 1.37 11.54
C LEU A 390 -11.04 1.20 12.86
N HIS A 391 -10.16 2.18 13.16
CA HIS A 391 -9.37 2.25 14.38
C HIS A 391 -9.16 3.71 14.76
N ASP A 392 -9.45 4.08 16.02
CA ASP A 392 -9.22 5.42 16.53
C ASP A 392 -7.84 5.51 17.20
N VAL A 393 -7.03 6.45 16.75
CA VAL A 393 -5.69 6.71 17.30
C VAL A 393 -5.80 7.81 18.35
N VAL A 394 -5.49 7.46 19.59
CA VAL A 394 -5.52 8.38 20.72
C VAL A 394 -4.13 8.47 21.35
N ALA A 395 -3.70 9.67 21.73
CA ALA A 395 -2.47 9.91 22.47
C ALA A 395 -2.75 10.63 23.79
N ASP A 396 -1.96 10.35 24.81
CA ASP A 396 -1.99 11.03 26.09
C ASP A 396 -1.00 12.19 26.07
N VAL A 397 -1.51 13.43 26.05
CA VAL A 397 -0.69 14.64 26.05
C VAL A 397 -0.39 15.03 27.48
N THR A 398 0.89 15.09 27.86
CA THR A 398 1.29 15.27 29.25
C THR A 398 2.45 16.24 29.41
N THR A 399 2.43 16.98 30.54
CA THR A 399 3.55 17.82 30.98
C THR A 399 4.56 17.06 31.83
N MET A 400 4.21 15.83 32.27
CA MET A 400 5.10 15.00 33.08
C MET A 400 6.17 14.34 32.21
N GLN A 401 7.38 14.14 32.77
CA GLN A 401 8.41 13.32 32.14
C GLN A 401 7.94 11.87 32.09
N PHE A 402 8.01 11.26 30.92
CA PHE A 402 7.73 9.83 30.69
C PHE A 402 8.92 9.16 29.97
N GLU A 403 9.10 7.90 30.24
CA GLU A 403 10.03 7.09 29.43
C GLU A 403 9.36 6.76 28.10
N GLU A 404 10.01 7.13 27.01
CA GLU A 404 9.51 6.88 25.65
C GLU A 404 9.60 5.38 25.34
N GLU A 405 8.51 4.64 25.46
CA GLU A 405 8.40 3.28 24.95
C GLU A 405 8.26 3.33 23.42
N SER A 406 9.39 3.30 22.74
CA SER A 406 9.40 3.31 21.28
C SER A 406 9.09 1.93 20.72
N ASN A 407 8.14 1.84 19.80
CA ASN A 407 7.83 0.59 19.11
C ASN A 407 8.98 0.15 18.19
N THR A 408 9.65 -0.96 18.54
CA THR A 408 10.85 -1.45 17.85
C THR A 408 10.59 -1.77 16.38
N ALA A 409 9.40 -2.27 16.02
CA ALA A 409 9.04 -2.58 14.63
C ALA A 409 8.90 -1.32 13.77
N ILE A 410 8.40 -0.22 14.37
CA ILE A 410 8.34 1.07 13.68
C ILE A 410 9.74 1.66 13.54
N LEU A 411 10.55 1.60 14.60
CA LEU A 411 11.93 2.11 14.57
C LEU A 411 12.79 1.39 13.53
N ASP A 412 12.68 0.07 13.41
CA ASP A 412 13.39 -0.70 12.40
C ASP A 412 12.94 -0.28 10.99
N ALA A 413 11.63 -0.21 10.73
CA ALA A 413 11.09 0.25 9.46
C ALA A 413 11.55 1.69 9.11
N LEU A 414 11.54 2.61 10.08
CA LEU A 414 12.00 3.98 9.89
C LEU A 414 13.50 4.07 9.62
N SER A 415 14.30 3.23 10.29
CA SER A 415 15.75 3.18 10.09
C SER A 415 16.10 2.77 8.66
N ARG A 416 15.36 1.81 8.12
CA ARG A 416 15.49 1.35 6.72
C ARG A 416 14.94 2.38 5.73
N LEU A 417 13.78 2.95 6.00
CA LEU A 417 13.18 4.01 5.19
C LEU A 417 14.09 5.26 5.13
N ALA A 418 14.86 5.52 6.19
CA ALA A 418 15.82 6.61 6.20
C ALA A 418 16.92 6.45 5.13
N LEU A 419 17.31 5.21 4.77
CA LEU A 419 18.27 4.97 3.69
C LEU A 419 17.70 5.38 2.34
N TYR A 420 16.45 5.00 2.07
CA TYR A 420 15.75 5.43 0.86
C TYR A 420 15.59 6.97 0.82
N ARG A 421 15.16 7.58 1.94
CA ARG A 421 15.02 9.06 2.02
C ARG A 421 16.34 9.79 1.83
N MET A 422 17.47 9.26 2.32
CA MET A 422 18.80 9.85 2.10
C MET A 422 19.17 9.85 0.62
N GLN A 423 18.83 8.79 -0.10
CA GLN A 423 19.06 8.70 -1.54
C GLN A 423 18.19 9.74 -2.29
N GLU A 424 16.89 9.86 -1.97
CA GLU A 424 16.01 10.88 -2.56
C GLU A 424 16.53 12.30 -2.30
N GLN A 425 16.94 12.58 -1.06
CA GLN A 425 17.54 13.89 -0.70
C GLN A 425 18.84 14.18 -1.45
N ALA A 426 19.65 13.16 -1.76
CA ALA A 426 20.85 13.32 -2.58
C ALA A 426 20.48 13.66 -4.03
N ASN A 427 19.47 12.98 -4.60
CA ASN A 427 18.93 13.29 -5.94
C ASN A 427 18.40 14.72 -6.02
N ASP A 428 17.65 15.16 -5.01
CA ASP A 428 17.11 16.52 -4.96
C ASP A 428 18.21 17.57 -4.87
N ALA A 429 19.27 17.30 -4.12
CA ALA A 429 20.45 18.17 -4.05
C ALA A 429 21.15 18.29 -5.43
N ILE A 430 21.24 17.17 -6.18
CA ILE A 430 21.77 17.18 -7.56
C ILE A 430 20.88 18.03 -8.47
N ARG A 431 19.55 17.87 -8.40
CA ARG A 431 18.60 18.68 -9.20
C ARG A 431 18.71 20.16 -8.92
N ARG A 432 19.06 20.56 -7.69
CA ARG A 432 19.29 21.96 -7.31
C ARG A 432 20.71 22.45 -7.62
N GLY A 433 21.60 21.57 -8.13
CA GLY A 433 23.00 21.90 -8.42
C GLY A 433 23.90 21.92 -7.17
N GLU A 434 23.45 21.40 -6.02
CA GLU A 434 24.16 21.39 -4.74
C GLU A 434 25.10 20.16 -4.66
N VAL A 435 26.12 20.12 -5.50
CA VAL A 435 27.00 18.94 -5.73
C VAL A 435 27.70 18.48 -4.47
N GLU A 436 28.21 19.41 -3.65
CA GLU A 436 28.90 19.07 -2.41
C GLU A 436 27.96 18.44 -1.38
N GLU A 437 26.74 18.97 -1.26
CA GLU A 437 25.71 18.42 -0.37
C GLU A 437 25.27 17.03 -0.86
N ALA A 438 25.04 16.85 -2.16
CA ALA A 438 24.69 15.57 -2.75
C ALA A 438 25.78 14.52 -2.49
N THR A 439 27.03 14.86 -2.73
CA THR A 439 28.18 13.97 -2.46
C THR A 439 28.24 13.58 -1.00
N ARG A 440 28.12 14.54 -0.09
CA ARG A 440 28.11 14.28 1.37
C ARG A 440 26.97 13.36 1.80
N ARG A 441 25.78 13.51 1.20
CA ARG A 441 24.61 12.65 1.48
C ARG A 441 24.84 11.22 0.99
N LEU A 442 25.41 11.05 -0.20
CA LEU A 442 25.77 9.73 -0.74
C LEU A 442 26.83 9.04 0.12
N GLU A 443 27.87 9.75 0.54
CA GLU A 443 28.91 9.21 1.44
C GLU A 443 28.32 8.77 2.80
N LYS A 444 27.39 9.56 3.37
CA LYS A 444 26.67 9.18 4.59
C LYS A 444 25.78 7.95 4.36
N LEU A 445 25.09 7.87 3.22
CA LEU A 445 24.31 6.71 2.84
C LEU A 445 25.20 5.45 2.77
N ALA A 446 26.33 5.53 2.08
CA ALA A 446 27.29 4.43 1.99
C ALA A 446 27.77 3.96 3.37
N THR A 447 28.10 4.90 4.26
CA THR A 447 28.50 4.59 5.64
C THR A 447 27.43 3.81 6.40
N ARG A 448 26.15 4.21 6.26
CA ARG A 448 25.03 3.50 6.89
C ARG A 448 24.79 2.13 6.28
N LEU A 449 24.91 2.01 4.94
CA LEU A 449 24.81 0.72 4.23
C LEU A 449 25.89 -0.26 4.69
N LEU A 450 27.13 0.20 4.91
CA LEU A 450 28.21 -0.62 5.49
C LEU A 450 27.86 -1.09 6.90
N ALA A 451 27.27 -0.22 7.73
CA ALA A 451 26.89 -0.56 9.10
C ALA A 451 25.83 -1.68 9.19
N ILE A 452 24.99 -1.83 8.15
CA ILE A 452 23.98 -2.89 8.06
C ILE A 452 24.41 -4.08 7.17
N GLY A 453 25.72 -4.15 6.80
CA GLY A 453 26.28 -5.27 6.03
C GLY A 453 26.05 -5.20 4.52
N GLN A 454 25.50 -4.14 3.97
CA GLN A 454 25.22 -3.97 2.53
C GLN A 454 26.45 -3.46 1.76
N GLN A 455 27.56 -4.23 1.80
CA GLN A 455 28.85 -3.84 1.24
C GLN A 455 28.84 -3.54 -0.25
N ALA A 456 28.17 -4.39 -1.05
CA ALA A 456 28.12 -4.22 -2.50
C ALA A 456 27.41 -2.93 -2.90
N LEU A 457 26.26 -2.64 -2.28
CA LEU A 457 25.51 -1.42 -2.52
C LEU A 457 26.29 -0.18 -2.01
N ALA A 458 26.91 -0.26 -0.85
CA ALA A 458 27.74 0.82 -0.31
C ALA A 458 28.91 1.19 -1.25
N THR A 459 29.61 0.19 -1.80
CA THR A 459 30.68 0.42 -2.77
C THR A 459 30.16 1.10 -4.04
N HIS A 460 28.99 0.67 -4.52
CA HIS A 460 28.34 1.30 -5.66
C HIS A 460 27.96 2.76 -5.39
N VAL A 461 27.38 3.05 -4.20
CA VAL A 461 27.06 4.42 -3.78
C VAL A 461 28.30 5.31 -3.68
N LEU A 462 29.43 4.81 -3.16
CA LEU A 462 30.68 5.56 -3.11
C LEU A 462 31.24 5.86 -4.51
N HIS A 463 31.12 4.91 -5.44
CA HIS A 463 31.50 5.13 -6.83
C HIS A 463 30.66 6.23 -7.47
N GLU A 464 29.34 6.21 -7.28
CA GLU A 464 28.43 7.24 -7.77
C GLU A 464 28.68 8.60 -7.10
N ALA A 465 29.02 8.64 -5.81
CA ALA A 465 29.42 9.89 -5.15
C ALA A 465 30.66 10.53 -5.81
N HIS A 466 31.63 9.71 -6.25
CA HIS A 466 32.78 10.18 -7.01
C HIS A 466 32.39 10.70 -8.41
N ILE A 467 31.48 10.01 -9.10
CA ILE A 467 30.92 10.46 -10.40
C ILE A 467 30.23 11.82 -10.23
N VAL A 468 29.36 11.96 -9.22
CA VAL A 468 28.66 13.23 -8.94
C VAL A 468 29.63 14.37 -8.69
N LYS A 469 30.72 14.12 -7.95
CA LYS A 469 31.74 15.14 -7.70
C LYS A 469 32.45 15.63 -8.96
N THR A 470 32.56 14.76 -9.98
CA THR A 470 33.30 15.08 -11.23
C THR A 470 32.36 15.53 -12.36
N THR A 471 31.17 14.97 -12.47
CA THR A 471 30.24 15.21 -13.59
C THR A 471 29.01 16.03 -13.20
N HIS A 472 28.82 16.27 -11.90
CA HIS A 472 27.64 16.95 -11.30
C HIS A 472 26.32 16.17 -11.48
N MET A 473 26.37 14.92 -11.89
CA MET A 473 25.21 14.06 -12.12
C MET A 473 25.49 12.63 -11.68
N LEU A 474 24.46 11.89 -11.28
CA LEU A 474 24.53 10.44 -11.18
C LEU A 474 24.56 9.81 -12.56
N SER A 475 25.18 8.64 -12.67
CA SER A 475 24.99 7.80 -13.86
C SER A 475 23.53 7.33 -13.92
N ALA A 476 23.01 7.11 -15.14
CA ALA A 476 21.63 6.64 -15.33
C ALA A 476 21.39 5.28 -14.63
N GLU A 477 22.36 4.38 -14.70
CA GLU A 477 22.34 3.09 -14.00
C GLU A 477 22.47 3.26 -12.49
N GLY A 478 23.38 4.11 -12.03
CA GLY A 478 23.61 4.39 -10.63
C GLY A 478 22.39 4.94 -9.92
N LYS A 479 21.73 5.93 -10.51
CA LYS A 479 20.47 6.49 -9.99
C LYS A 479 19.43 5.39 -9.72
N LYS A 480 19.13 4.54 -10.71
CA LYS A 480 18.14 3.48 -10.60
C LYS A 480 18.57 2.38 -9.63
N THR A 481 19.80 1.92 -9.73
CA THR A 481 20.35 0.88 -8.86
C THR A 481 20.27 1.29 -7.38
N ILE A 482 20.70 2.50 -7.06
CA ILE A 482 20.66 3.00 -5.67
C ILE A 482 19.19 3.13 -5.21
N LYS A 483 18.34 3.77 -6.01
CA LYS A 483 16.92 3.99 -5.69
C LYS A 483 16.18 2.68 -5.39
N TYR A 484 16.23 1.73 -6.31
CA TYR A 484 15.46 0.48 -6.17
C TYR A 484 16.06 -0.46 -5.11
N ASN A 485 17.39 -0.55 -4.98
CA ASN A 485 17.99 -1.36 -3.93
C ASN A 485 17.75 -0.79 -2.53
N THR A 486 17.87 0.53 -2.31
CA THR A 486 17.54 1.13 -1.01
C THR A 486 16.05 1.00 -0.69
N ARG A 487 15.17 1.04 -1.69
CA ARG A 487 13.74 0.78 -1.55
C ARG A 487 13.49 -0.66 -1.07
N MET A 488 14.12 -1.65 -1.69
CA MET A 488 13.95 -3.06 -1.30
C MET A 488 14.46 -3.37 0.11
N LEU A 489 15.45 -2.64 0.62
CA LEU A 489 15.91 -2.79 2.00
C LEU A 489 14.86 -2.42 3.06
N VAL A 490 13.80 -1.70 2.70
CA VAL A 490 12.72 -1.36 3.65
C VAL A 490 11.98 -2.62 4.09
N ASN A 491 11.84 -3.63 3.21
CA ASN A 491 11.26 -4.93 3.54
C ASN A 491 12.26 -6.06 3.25
N PRO A 492 13.06 -6.51 4.23
CA PRO A 492 14.09 -7.54 4.01
C PRO A 492 13.55 -8.95 3.73
N GLN A 493 12.26 -9.21 3.94
CA GLN A 493 11.68 -10.57 3.75
C GLN A 493 11.57 -11.00 2.28
N GLU A 494 11.81 -10.11 1.31
CA GLU A 494 11.75 -10.42 -0.12
C GLU A 494 13.14 -10.50 -0.81
N GLY A 495 14.21 -10.28 -0.06
CA GLY A 495 15.60 -10.26 -0.57
C GLY A 495 16.45 -11.50 -0.24
N GLU A 496 15.88 -12.53 0.41
CA GLU A 496 16.55 -13.81 0.69
C GLU A 496 16.05 -14.94 -0.21
#